data_f16b7209188c9715b0033f1fb3ec856c
#
_entry.id   f16b7209188c9715b0033f1fb3ec856c
#
_cell.length_a   1.000
_cell.length_b   1.000
_cell.length_c   1.000
_cell.angle_alpha   90.00
_cell.angle_beta   90.00
_cell.angle_gamma   90.00
#
_symmetry.space_group_name_H-M   'P 1'
#
loop_
_entity.id
_entity.type
_entity.pdbx_description
1 polymer ?
#
loop_
_entity_poly.entity_id
_entity_poly.type
_entity_poly.pdbx_seq_one_letter_code
_entity_poly.pdbx_strand_id
1 'polypeptide(L)'
;MKQKQLEIKLQKAQPYVKPSARFEQYSTPADIASDMLWTAFMDGDIQGKRVADLGCGTGILGIGASLLGAKEVYGVDIDAHAIEVAIQNAVKLKANVHFEVMKVSDFHEPVDTVIQNPPFGAQTRHADIPFLMTGVSVAGVMYSLHLQDTEEFVRKRAEVLGCSAETLKRYIFVIPHTYEFHTKEKVSFDVTLFRFKRE
;
A
#
# COMPACT_ATOMS: atom_id res chain seq x y z
N MET A 1 10.93 -16.20 -7.25
CA MET A 1 10.30 -16.51 -5.95
C MET A 1 8.84 -16.86 -6.22
N LYS A 2 8.22 -17.77 -5.45
CA LYS A 2 6.77 -18.07 -5.57
C LYS A 2 5.98 -17.19 -4.59
N GLN A 3 4.69 -16.93 -4.88
CA GLN A 3 3.81 -16.10 -4.02
C GLN A 3 3.84 -16.52 -2.53
N LYS A 4 3.71 -17.83 -2.23
CA LYS A 4 3.75 -18.33 -0.85
C LYS A 4 5.09 -18.09 -0.14
N GLN A 5 6.19 -18.09 -0.89
CA GLN A 5 7.50 -17.75 -0.34
C GLN A 5 7.62 -16.25 -0.03
N LEU A 6 6.99 -15.39 -0.83
CA LEU A 6 6.87 -13.96 -0.54
C LEU A 6 6.07 -13.74 0.74
N GLU A 7 4.89 -14.33 0.86
CA GLU A 7 4.04 -14.25 2.05
C GLU A 7 4.79 -14.63 3.32
N ILE A 8 5.46 -15.81 3.33
CA ILE A 8 6.27 -16.29 4.47
C ILE A 8 7.38 -15.30 4.83
N LYS A 9 7.97 -14.63 3.84
CA LYS A 9 8.98 -13.59 4.11
C LYS A 9 8.34 -12.35 4.73
N LEU A 10 7.22 -11.86 4.16
CA LEU A 10 6.54 -10.67 4.64
C LEU A 10 5.95 -10.84 6.04
N GLN A 11 5.54 -12.06 6.44
CA GLN A 11 5.13 -12.38 7.81
C GLN A 11 6.22 -12.11 8.87
N LYS A 12 7.49 -12.00 8.46
CA LYS A 12 8.60 -11.68 9.37
C LYS A 12 8.78 -10.18 9.59
N ALA A 13 8.09 -9.32 8.84
CA ALA A 13 8.13 -7.89 9.04
C ALA A 13 7.55 -7.53 10.41
N GLN A 14 8.16 -6.56 11.08
CA GLN A 14 7.65 -6.05 12.35
C GLN A 14 6.46 -5.14 12.07
N PRO A 15 5.37 -5.25 12.86
CA PRO A 15 4.25 -4.33 12.79
C PRO A 15 4.62 -2.97 13.38
N TYR A 16 3.68 -2.02 13.37
CA TYR A 16 3.83 -0.77 14.09
C TYR A 16 4.08 -1.02 15.59
N VAL A 17 5.06 -0.32 16.16
CA VAL A 17 5.37 -0.42 17.61
C VAL A 17 4.32 0.34 18.44
N LYS A 18 3.91 1.53 17.97
CA LYS A 18 2.88 2.38 18.59
C LYS A 18 1.99 2.95 17.49
N PRO A 19 1.01 2.18 17.01
CA PRO A 19 0.15 2.65 15.93
C PRO A 19 -0.66 3.87 16.34
N SER A 20 -0.72 4.87 15.46
CA SER A 20 -1.52 6.08 15.66
C SER A 20 -2.89 5.91 15.02
N ALA A 21 -3.94 6.03 15.84
CA ALA A 21 -5.31 6.04 15.33
C ALA A 21 -5.56 7.19 14.36
N ARG A 22 -4.92 8.35 14.59
CA ARG A 22 -5.04 9.54 13.73
C ARG A 22 -4.62 9.27 12.29
N PHE A 23 -3.65 8.40 12.07
CA PHE A 23 -3.12 8.05 10.75
C PHE A 23 -3.69 6.73 10.23
N GLU A 24 -4.69 6.16 10.91
CA GLU A 24 -5.28 4.86 10.55
C GLU A 24 -4.20 3.77 10.33
N GLN A 25 -3.19 3.74 11.24
CA GLN A 25 -2.03 2.87 11.10
C GLN A 25 -2.39 1.42 11.47
N TYR A 26 -2.53 0.61 10.48
CA TYR A 26 -2.60 -0.85 10.56
C TYR A 26 -1.73 -1.46 9.47
N SER A 27 -0.99 -2.49 9.82
CA SER A 27 -0.15 -3.18 8.82
C SER A 27 -1.04 -3.97 7.86
N THR A 28 -0.79 -3.84 6.56
CA THR A 28 -1.42 -4.72 5.56
C THR A 28 -1.08 -6.17 5.90
N PRO A 29 -2.06 -7.08 6.02
CA PRO A 29 -1.78 -8.50 6.27
C PRO A 29 -0.88 -9.08 5.18
N ALA A 30 0.05 -9.95 5.58
CA ALA A 30 1.07 -10.46 4.66
C ALA A 30 0.51 -11.31 3.52
N ASP A 31 -0.61 -11.99 3.73
CA ASP A 31 -1.35 -12.72 2.71
C ASP A 31 -1.94 -11.77 1.65
N ILE A 32 -2.60 -10.69 2.08
CA ILE A 32 -3.14 -9.65 1.18
C ILE A 32 -2.01 -8.93 0.45
N ALA A 33 -0.97 -8.51 1.18
CA ALA A 33 0.20 -7.85 0.59
C ALA A 33 0.87 -8.71 -0.48
N SER A 34 1.09 -10.00 -0.18
CA SER A 34 1.71 -10.93 -1.12
C SER A 34 0.83 -11.20 -2.34
N ASP A 35 -0.48 -11.27 -2.17
CA ASP A 35 -1.41 -11.53 -3.27
C ASP A 35 -1.56 -10.30 -4.19
N MET A 36 -1.66 -9.11 -3.63
CA MET A 36 -1.65 -7.85 -4.37
C MET A 36 -0.36 -7.70 -5.20
N LEU A 37 0.79 -7.86 -4.55
CA LEU A 37 2.11 -7.76 -5.19
C LEU A 37 2.33 -8.84 -6.24
N TRP A 38 1.86 -10.06 -5.99
CA TRP A 38 1.95 -11.16 -6.96
C TRP A 38 1.08 -10.89 -8.18
N THR A 39 -0.09 -10.31 -8.01
CA THR A 39 -0.96 -9.87 -9.10
C THR A 39 -0.24 -8.83 -9.97
N ALA A 40 0.31 -7.77 -9.37
CA ALA A 40 1.08 -6.75 -10.08
C ALA A 40 2.34 -7.33 -10.76
N PHE A 41 3.01 -8.30 -10.14
CA PHE A 41 4.16 -8.98 -10.73
C PHE A 41 3.77 -9.81 -11.97
N MET A 42 2.66 -10.55 -11.91
CA MET A 42 2.17 -11.34 -13.06
C MET A 42 1.70 -10.47 -14.22
N ASP A 43 1.21 -9.27 -13.94
CA ASP A 43 0.85 -8.26 -14.94
C ASP A 43 2.09 -7.58 -15.57
N GLY A 44 3.32 -7.85 -15.07
CA GLY A 44 4.56 -7.25 -15.56
C GLY A 44 4.86 -5.85 -15.01
N ASP A 45 4.16 -5.45 -13.94
CA ASP A 45 4.21 -4.11 -13.38
C ASP A 45 5.17 -3.96 -12.18
N ILE A 46 5.93 -5.01 -11.83
CA ILE A 46 6.91 -4.98 -10.71
C ILE A 46 8.33 -5.25 -11.17
N GLN A 47 8.59 -6.39 -11.82
CA GLN A 47 9.95 -6.81 -12.13
C GLN A 47 10.61 -5.85 -13.13
N GLY A 48 11.79 -5.32 -12.75
CA GLY A 48 12.54 -4.37 -13.56
C GLY A 48 11.95 -2.96 -13.61
N LYS A 49 10.87 -2.68 -12.86
CA LYS A 49 10.16 -1.41 -12.80
C LYS A 49 10.64 -0.52 -11.65
N ARG A 50 10.45 0.79 -11.81
CA ARG A 50 10.50 1.76 -10.73
C ARG A 50 9.13 1.75 -10.03
N VAL A 51 9.13 1.49 -8.73
CA VAL A 51 7.89 1.31 -7.95
C VAL A 51 7.87 2.30 -6.80
N ALA A 52 6.72 2.93 -6.54
CA ALA A 52 6.51 3.74 -5.34
C ALA A 52 5.45 3.09 -4.44
N ASP A 53 5.75 3.00 -3.14
CA ASP A 53 4.83 2.62 -2.04
C ASP A 53 4.41 3.90 -1.32
N LEU A 54 3.21 4.39 -1.63
CA LEU A 54 2.69 5.64 -1.09
C LEU A 54 1.94 5.39 0.22
N GLY A 55 2.39 6.04 1.31
CA GLY A 55 1.93 5.72 2.67
C GLY A 55 2.43 4.35 3.10
N CYS A 56 3.73 4.14 2.94
CA CYS A 56 4.34 2.80 3.07
C CYS A 56 4.24 2.20 4.47
N GLY A 57 3.96 3.00 5.50
CA GLY A 57 3.89 2.54 6.87
C GLY A 57 5.16 1.80 7.30
N THR A 58 5.01 0.54 7.70
CA THR A 58 6.15 -0.32 8.08
C THR A 58 6.87 -0.97 6.88
N GLY A 59 6.54 -0.56 5.65
CA GLY A 59 7.26 -0.87 4.41
C GLY A 59 6.88 -2.20 3.76
N ILE A 60 5.81 -2.87 4.17
CA ILE A 60 5.53 -4.25 3.73
C ILE A 60 5.34 -4.37 2.21
N LEU A 61 4.67 -3.40 1.56
CA LEU A 61 4.43 -3.42 0.11
C LEU A 61 5.71 -3.11 -0.65
N GLY A 62 6.41 -2.02 -0.31
CA GLY A 62 7.67 -1.65 -0.95
C GLY A 62 8.74 -2.73 -0.81
N ILE A 63 8.89 -3.33 0.39
CA ILE A 63 9.79 -4.45 0.63
C ILE A 63 9.42 -5.63 -0.28
N GLY A 64 8.14 -5.97 -0.37
CA GLY A 64 7.68 -7.05 -1.23
C GLY A 64 7.95 -6.80 -2.70
N ALA A 65 7.77 -5.56 -3.19
CA ALA A 65 8.12 -5.17 -4.57
C ALA A 65 9.63 -5.33 -4.84
N SER A 66 10.49 -4.89 -3.90
CA SER A 66 11.93 -5.09 -3.99
C SER A 66 12.30 -6.58 -4.06
N LEU A 67 11.69 -7.43 -3.22
CA LEU A 67 11.93 -8.88 -3.21
C LEU A 67 11.45 -9.58 -4.50
N LEU A 68 10.49 -8.99 -5.21
CA LEU A 68 10.00 -9.46 -6.52
C LEU A 68 10.84 -8.93 -7.70
N GLY A 69 11.89 -8.18 -7.44
CA GLY A 69 12.85 -7.74 -8.46
C GLY A 69 12.49 -6.41 -9.11
N ALA A 70 11.79 -5.52 -8.41
CA ALA A 70 11.70 -4.13 -8.84
C ALA A 70 13.11 -3.54 -9.00
N LYS A 71 13.30 -2.70 -10.03
CA LYS A 71 14.58 -2.06 -10.33
C LYS A 71 14.96 -1.06 -9.25
N GLU A 72 13.99 -0.31 -8.78
CA GLU A 72 14.11 0.74 -7.77
C GLU A 72 12.78 0.86 -7.03
N VAL A 73 12.83 1.06 -5.73
CA VAL A 73 11.63 1.18 -4.91
C VAL A 73 11.75 2.39 -3.99
N TYR A 74 10.74 3.24 -4.00
CA TYR A 74 10.56 4.37 -3.10
C TYR A 74 9.43 4.06 -2.13
N GLY A 75 9.65 4.32 -0.84
CA GLY A 75 8.62 4.22 0.19
C GLY A 75 8.50 5.55 0.92
N VAL A 76 7.32 6.18 0.91
CA VAL A 76 7.10 7.45 1.58
C VAL A 76 5.98 7.34 2.60
N ASP A 77 6.20 7.93 3.78
CA ASP A 77 5.20 8.05 4.83
C ASP A 77 5.41 9.35 5.60
N ILE A 78 4.34 9.91 6.15
CA ILE A 78 4.39 11.13 6.96
C ILE A 78 4.94 10.86 8.37
N ASP A 79 4.86 9.62 8.84
CA ASP A 79 5.27 9.21 10.18
C ASP A 79 6.73 8.71 10.21
N ALA A 80 7.60 9.50 10.83
CA ALA A 80 9.00 9.14 10.99
C ALA A 80 9.22 7.81 11.74
N HIS A 81 8.37 7.48 12.72
CA HIS A 81 8.49 6.21 13.45
C HIS A 81 8.11 5.02 12.58
N ALA A 82 7.12 5.18 11.68
CA ALA A 82 6.80 4.15 10.71
C ALA A 82 7.98 3.90 9.76
N ILE A 83 8.62 4.97 9.27
CA ILE A 83 9.81 4.89 8.41
C ILE A 83 10.99 4.21 9.12
N GLU A 84 11.23 4.49 10.41
CA GLU A 84 12.26 3.78 11.19
C GLU A 84 12.02 2.27 11.21
N VAL A 85 10.77 1.83 11.43
CA VAL A 85 10.40 0.41 11.40
C VAL A 85 10.54 -0.16 9.98
N ALA A 86 10.15 0.60 8.94
CA ALA A 86 10.28 0.18 7.54
C ALA A 86 11.75 -0.08 7.17
N ILE A 87 12.67 0.79 7.58
CA ILE A 87 14.11 0.62 7.36
C ILE A 87 14.63 -0.65 8.06
N GLN A 88 14.23 -0.88 9.33
CA GLN A 88 14.60 -2.09 10.06
C GLN A 88 14.06 -3.35 9.38
N ASN A 89 12.83 -3.33 8.90
CA ASN A 89 12.22 -4.42 8.16
C ASN A 89 12.95 -4.70 6.84
N ALA A 90 13.32 -3.67 6.09
CA ALA A 90 14.07 -3.82 4.84
C ALA A 90 15.44 -4.47 5.08
N VAL A 91 16.18 -4.03 6.09
CA VAL A 91 17.46 -4.64 6.48
C VAL A 91 17.26 -6.11 6.85
N LYS A 92 16.29 -6.41 7.72
CA LYS A 92 15.97 -7.77 8.19
C LYS A 92 15.61 -8.71 7.03
N LEU A 93 14.84 -8.22 6.06
CA LEU A 93 14.34 -9.00 4.92
C LEU A 93 15.28 -8.94 3.69
N LYS A 94 16.38 -8.19 3.78
CA LYS A 94 17.36 -7.99 2.70
C LYS A 94 16.72 -7.40 1.44
N ALA A 95 15.85 -6.43 1.62
CA ALA A 95 15.21 -5.65 0.57
C ALA A 95 15.92 -4.29 0.41
N ASN A 96 15.95 -3.78 -0.81
CA ASN A 96 16.50 -2.45 -1.11
C ASN A 96 15.34 -1.51 -1.43
N VAL A 97 15.06 -0.56 -0.55
CA VAL A 97 13.99 0.43 -0.67
C VAL A 97 14.51 1.77 -0.17
N HIS A 98 14.26 2.83 -0.93
CA HIS A 98 14.55 4.21 -0.53
C HIS A 98 13.37 4.73 0.29
N PHE A 99 13.52 4.78 1.62
CA PHE A 99 12.48 5.28 2.51
C PHE A 99 12.71 6.76 2.85
N GLU A 100 11.62 7.54 2.82
CA GLU A 100 11.67 8.96 3.15
C GLU A 100 10.44 9.39 3.96
N VAL A 101 10.68 10.27 4.97
CA VAL A 101 9.60 10.90 5.72
C VAL A 101 9.07 12.08 4.89
N MET A 102 7.89 11.86 4.28
CA MET A 102 7.33 12.80 3.33
C MET A 102 5.80 12.73 3.31
N LYS A 103 5.13 13.84 3.07
CA LYS A 103 3.71 13.80 2.71
C LYS A 103 3.56 13.22 1.32
N VAL A 104 2.55 12.37 1.13
CA VAL A 104 2.28 11.77 -0.18
C VAL A 104 2.11 12.84 -1.27
N SER A 105 1.47 13.98 -0.95
CA SER A 105 1.29 15.10 -1.89
C SER A 105 2.60 15.74 -2.39
N ASP A 106 3.71 15.53 -1.67
CA ASP A 106 5.01 16.14 -1.99
C ASP A 106 5.90 15.15 -2.79
N PHE A 107 5.43 13.93 -3.04
CA PHE A 107 6.11 12.96 -3.87
C PHE A 107 5.85 13.23 -5.36
N HIS A 108 6.91 13.52 -6.11
CA HIS A 108 6.85 13.91 -7.53
C HIS A 108 7.74 13.08 -8.44
N GLU A 109 8.47 12.07 -7.89
CA GLU A 109 9.34 11.22 -8.69
C GLU A 109 8.53 10.38 -9.68
N PRO A 110 8.81 10.46 -10.99
CA PRO A 110 8.15 9.59 -11.97
C PRO A 110 8.54 8.13 -11.75
N VAL A 111 7.54 7.26 -11.67
CA VAL A 111 7.73 5.81 -11.52
C VAL A 111 6.88 5.06 -12.53
N ASP A 112 7.16 3.77 -12.74
CA ASP A 112 6.35 2.93 -13.61
C ASP A 112 5.05 2.52 -12.94
N THR A 113 5.13 2.16 -11.64
CA THR A 113 4.02 1.59 -10.88
C THR A 113 3.94 2.21 -9.49
N VAL A 114 2.73 2.55 -9.06
CA VAL A 114 2.42 2.85 -7.67
C VAL A 114 1.69 1.66 -7.03
N ILE A 115 2.09 1.33 -5.81
CA ILE A 115 1.37 0.41 -4.92
C ILE A 115 1.01 1.15 -3.65
N GLN A 116 -0.19 0.96 -3.12
CA GLN A 116 -0.60 1.66 -1.90
C GLN A 116 -1.75 0.97 -1.17
N ASN A 117 -1.76 1.14 0.15
CA ASN A 117 -2.90 0.88 1.01
C ASN A 117 -3.20 2.18 1.79
N PRO A 118 -3.93 3.13 1.18
CA PRO A 118 -4.19 4.43 1.78
C PRO A 118 -5.10 4.32 3.00
N PRO A 119 -5.18 5.36 3.87
CA PRO A 119 -6.14 5.40 4.95
C PRO A 119 -7.57 5.29 4.40
N PHE A 120 -8.41 4.50 5.06
CA PHE A 120 -9.78 4.23 4.60
C PHE A 120 -10.78 5.36 4.89
N GLY A 121 -10.34 6.43 5.55
CA GLY A 121 -11.17 7.59 5.84
C GLY A 121 -12.08 7.45 7.07
N ALA A 122 -11.79 6.49 7.94
CA ALA A 122 -12.52 6.30 9.20
C ALA A 122 -12.32 7.47 10.17
N GLN A 123 -11.14 8.08 10.18
CA GLN A 123 -10.82 9.25 11.02
C GLN A 123 -10.96 10.57 10.26
N THR A 124 -10.58 10.60 8.99
CA THR A 124 -10.64 11.79 8.16
C THR A 124 -11.29 11.45 6.83
N ARG A 125 -12.49 11.96 6.62
CA ARG A 125 -13.22 11.73 5.37
C ARG A 125 -12.38 12.14 4.16
N HIS A 126 -12.30 11.25 3.16
CA HIS A 126 -11.53 11.46 1.93
C HIS A 126 -10.01 11.59 2.12
N ALA A 127 -9.45 10.97 3.16
CA ALA A 127 -8.00 10.92 3.39
C ALA A 127 -7.24 10.20 2.27
N ASP A 128 -7.90 9.36 1.49
CA ASP A 128 -7.39 8.62 0.32
C ASP A 128 -7.21 9.49 -0.94
N ILE A 129 -7.89 10.65 -1.04
CA ILE A 129 -7.84 11.49 -2.25
C ILE A 129 -6.42 11.95 -2.61
N PRO A 130 -5.59 12.47 -1.69
CA PRO A 130 -4.21 12.84 -2.01
C PRO A 130 -3.40 11.66 -2.58
N PHE A 131 -3.65 10.45 -2.09
CA PHE A 131 -2.99 9.22 -2.55
C PHE A 131 -3.38 8.89 -4.00
N LEU A 132 -4.67 8.95 -4.33
CA LEU A 132 -5.14 8.75 -5.70
C LEU A 132 -4.57 9.80 -6.64
N MET A 133 -4.60 11.08 -6.26
CA MET A 133 -4.09 12.17 -7.08
C MET A 133 -2.60 12.02 -7.35
N THR A 134 -1.80 11.81 -6.31
CA THR A 134 -0.36 11.62 -6.46
C THR A 134 -0.04 10.37 -7.27
N GLY A 135 -0.66 9.23 -6.94
CA GLY A 135 -0.42 7.97 -7.64
C GLY A 135 -0.65 8.08 -9.14
N VAL A 136 -1.76 8.69 -9.55
CA VAL A 136 -2.07 8.92 -10.97
C VAL A 136 -1.13 9.93 -11.62
N SER A 137 -0.65 10.94 -10.89
CA SER A 137 0.26 11.95 -11.45
C SER A 137 1.63 11.41 -11.75
N VAL A 138 2.15 10.46 -10.95
CA VAL A 138 3.55 9.99 -11.03
C VAL A 138 3.71 8.65 -11.75
N ALA A 139 2.62 7.86 -11.94
CA ALA A 139 2.70 6.54 -12.56
C ALA A 139 1.67 6.32 -13.66
N GLY A 140 2.00 5.42 -14.59
CA GLY A 140 1.05 4.93 -15.60
C GLY A 140 0.11 3.86 -15.07
N VAL A 141 0.53 3.11 -14.05
CA VAL A 141 -0.23 2.04 -13.41
C VAL A 141 -0.18 2.19 -11.90
N MET A 142 -1.34 1.98 -11.25
CA MET A 142 -1.41 2.01 -9.80
C MET A 142 -2.28 0.86 -9.28
N TYR A 143 -1.81 0.18 -8.24
CA TYR A 143 -2.54 -0.81 -7.47
C TYR A 143 -2.88 -0.23 -6.10
N SER A 144 -4.17 -0.20 -5.75
CA SER A 144 -4.64 0.46 -4.53
C SER A 144 -5.76 -0.31 -3.85
N LEU A 145 -5.69 -0.41 -2.51
CA LEU A 145 -6.74 -1.00 -1.68
C LEU A 145 -7.71 0.07 -1.21
N HIS A 146 -9.01 -0.18 -1.34
CA HIS A 146 -10.07 0.71 -0.86
C HIS A 146 -11.18 -0.09 -0.20
N LEU A 147 -12.00 0.55 0.65
CA LEU A 147 -13.20 -0.09 1.20
C LEU A 147 -14.17 -0.47 0.07
N GLN A 148 -14.79 -1.62 0.17
CA GLN A 148 -15.70 -2.13 -0.86
C GLN A 148 -16.93 -1.23 -1.03
N ASP A 149 -17.44 -0.64 0.02
CA ASP A 149 -18.57 0.29 -0.01
C ASP A 149 -18.24 1.64 -0.68
N THR A 150 -16.95 1.94 -0.91
CA THR A 150 -16.50 3.15 -1.63
C THR A 150 -16.21 2.91 -3.12
N GLU A 151 -16.45 1.71 -3.67
CA GLU A 151 -16.08 1.36 -5.06
C GLU A 151 -16.65 2.35 -6.11
N GLU A 152 -17.89 2.77 -5.97
CA GLU A 152 -18.50 3.73 -6.90
C GLU A 152 -17.82 5.10 -6.84
N PHE A 153 -17.50 5.57 -5.64
CA PHE A 153 -16.77 6.82 -5.44
C PHE A 153 -15.37 6.76 -6.06
N VAL A 154 -14.65 5.64 -5.84
CA VAL A 154 -13.29 5.42 -6.38
C VAL A 154 -13.32 5.43 -7.91
N ARG A 155 -14.29 4.76 -8.56
CA ARG A 155 -14.44 4.76 -10.03
C ARG A 155 -14.71 6.15 -10.59
N LYS A 156 -15.64 6.89 -9.98
CA LYS A 156 -15.92 8.27 -10.38
C LYS A 156 -14.69 9.18 -10.26
N ARG A 157 -13.88 8.97 -9.21
CA ARG A 157 -12.63 9.71 -9.06
C ARG A 157 -11.59 9.35 -10.12
N ALA A 158 -11.47 8.07 -10.46
CA ALA A 158 -10.58 7.63 -11.52
C ALA A 158 -10.94 8.29 -12.86
N GLU A 159 -12.21 8.32 -13.24
CA GLU A 159 -12.70 8.99 -14.44
C GLU A 159 -12.33 10.48 -14.46
N VAL A 160 -12.54 11.20 -13.35
CA VAL A 160 -12.17 12.63 -13.23
C VAL A 160 -10.66 12.83 -13.38
N LEU A 161 -9.84 11.85 -12.97
CA LEU A 161 -8.39 11.88 -13.07
C LEU A 161 -7.87 11.35 -14.42
N GLY A 162 -8.74 11.00 -15.37
CA GLY A 162 -8.35 10.48 -16.68
C GLY A 162 -7.77 9.07 -16.62
N CYS A 163 -8.30 8.23 -15.73
CA CYS A 163 -7.87 6.85 -15.55
C CYS A 163 -9.04 5.88 -15.60
N SER A 164 -8.79 4.66 -16.08
CA SER A 164 -9.66 3.53 -15.83
C SER A 164 -9.39 2.96 -14.44
N ALA A 165 -10.42 2.41 -13.78
CA ALA A 165 -10.31 1.70 -12.50
C ALA A 165 -10.98 0.32 -12.61
N GLU A 166 -10.17 -0.73 -12.63
CA GLU A 166 -10.60 -2.12 -12.70
C GLU A 166 -10.57 -2.77 -11.32
N THR A 167 -11.66 -3.43 -10.92
CA THR A 167 -11.67 -4.29 -9.72
C THR A 167 -10.97 -5.59 -10.05
N LEU A 168 -9.88 -5.90 -9.34
CA LEU A 168 -9.14 -7.15 -9.50
C LEU A 168 -9.58 -8.21 -8.52
N LYS A 169 -9.65 -7.86 -7.22
CA LYS A 169 -9.94 -8.80 -6.13
C LYS A 169 -10.64 -8.11 -4.98
N ARG A 170 -11.30 -8.92 -4.13
CA ARG A 170 -11.87 -8.49 -2.86
C ARG A 170 -11.33 -9.33 -1.72
N TYR A 171 -11.10 -8.71 -0.56
CA TYR A 171 -10.54 -9.34 0.62
C TYR A 171 -11.35 -8.98 1.86
N ILE A 172 -11.30 -9.85 2.86
CA ILE A 172 -11.68 -9.53 4.23
C ILE A 172 -10.40 -9.13 4.97
N PHE A 173 -10.27 -7.84 5.26
CA PHE A 173 -9.13 -7.28 5.96
C PHE A 173 -9.39 -7.32 7.46
N VAL A 174 -8.71 -8.21 8.15
CA VAL A 174 -8.88 -8.37 9.61
C VAL A 174 -7.79 -7.59 10.33
N ILE A 175 -8.21 -6.60 11.13
CA ILE A 175 -7.31 -5.85 12.01
C ILE A 175 -7.41 -6.48 13.39
N PRO A 176 -6.29 -7.02 13.95
CA PRO A 176 -6.27 -7.44 15.33
C PRO A 176 -6.50 -6.23 16.25
N HIS A 177 -6.91 -6.48 17.49
CA HIS A 177 -7.13 -5.44 18.52
C HIS A 177 -5.85 -4.62 18.71
N THR A 178 -5.80 -3.45 18.09
CA THR A 178 -4.59 -2.61 18.05
C THR A 178 -4.72 -1.35 18.90
N TYR A 179 -5.95 -0.96 19.24
CA TYR A 179 -6.25 0.26 20.00
C TYR A 179 -7.10 -0.04 21.24
N GLU A 180 -6.79 0.63 22.36
CA GLU A 180 -7.50 0.46 23.66
C GLU A 180 -9.00 0.79 23.58
N PHE A 181 -9.44 1.58 22.59
CA PHE A 181 -10.86 1.91 22.39
C PHE A 181 -11.63 0.88 21.55
N HIS A 182 -10.97 -0.14 21.03
CA HIS A 182 -11.66 -1.24 20.34
C HIS A 182 -12.39 -2.11 21.37
N THR A 183 -13.72 -2.07 21.38
CA THR A 183 -14.56 -2.91 22.24
C THR A 183 -14.71 -4.35 21.75
N LYS A 184 -14.29 -4.64 20.50
CA LYS A 184 -14.31 -5.98 19.88
C LYS A 184 -12.89 -6.50 19.70
N GLU A 185 -12.67 -7.79 19.93
CA GLU A 185 -11.35 -8.45 19.79
C GLU A 185 -10.78 -8.37 18.36
N LYS A 186 -11.62 -8.24 17.34
CA LYS A 186 -11.23 -8.09 15.93
C LYS A 186 -12.20 -7.17 15.22
N VAL A 187 -11.68 -6.32 14.36
CA VAL A 187 -12.47 -5.53 13.41
C VAL A 187 -12.12 -6.01 12.01
N SER A 188 -13.14 -6.27 11.18
CA SER A 188 -12.96 -6.67 9.78
C SER A 188 -13.55 -5.63 8.84
N PHE A 189 -12.87 -5.40 7.73
CA PHE A 189 -13.32 -4.54 6.65
C PHE A 189 -13.32 -5.34 5.35
N ASP A 190 -14.34 -5.17 4.53
CA ASP A 190 -14.34 -5.65 3.16
C ASP A 190 -13.58 -4.64 2.30
N VAL A 191 -12.49 -5.06 1.68
CA VAL A 191 -11.64 -4.21 0.85
C VAL A 191 -11.53 -4.74 -0.57
N THR A 192 -11.41 -3.82 -1.51
CA THR A 192 -11.28 -4.09 -2.94
C THR A 192 -9.90 -3.64 -3.41
N LEU A 193 -9.20 -4.51 -4.13
CA LEU A 193 -8.00 -4.18 -4.89
C LEU A 193 -8.41 -3.64 -6.25
N PHE A 194 -8.04 -2.40 -6.51
CA PHE A 194 -8.16 -1.76 -7.81
C PHE A 194 -6.83 -1.71 -8.55
N ARG A 195 -6.89 -1.85 -9.86
CA ARG A 195 -5.84 -1.44 -10.79
C ARG A 195 -6.32 -0.20 -11.55
N PHE A 196 -5.56 0.89 -11.44
CA PHE A 196 -5.77 2.10 -12.23
C PHE A 196 -4.77 2.11 -13.38
N LYS A 197 -5.25 2.51 -14.56
CA LYS A 197 -4.40 2.76 -15.72
C LYS A 197 -4.74 4.11 -16.31
N ARG A 198 -3.70 4.92 -16.59
CA ARG A 198 -3.86 6.17 -17.33
C ARG A 198 -4.22 5.83 -18.77
N GLU A 199 -5.24 6.51 -19.30
CA GLU A 199 -5.64 6.41 -20.71
C GLU A 199 -4.69 7.17 -21.65
#